data_c250cd19cc7078df408fab1944a83c89
#
_entry.id   c250cd19cc7078df408fab1944a83c89
#
_cell.length_a   1.000
_cell.length_b   1.000
_cell.length_c   1.000
_cell.angle_alpha   90.00
_cell.angle_beta   90.00
_cell.angle_gamma   90.00
#
_symmetry.space_group_name_H-M   'P 1'
#
loop_
_entity.id
_entity.type
_entity.pdbx_description
1 polymer ?
#
loop_
_entity_poly.entity_id
_entity_poly.type
_entity_poly.pdbx_seq_one_letter_code
_entity_poly.pdbx_strand_id
1 'polypeptide(L)'
;KNKTQWLDNSDGFLFFYKNSDGIINSSDELFGNLSKSGFKELEELIDLNYDNKIDRKDSMFHQLKVWQDLNSDGISTSNELFDLIDVGISSINLNTSQRDVIDTNITIDEASTYKTLNGTNELIANVKLNYDPNKSLSSNSNFENKNIDQIIQTLPKLRGYGTVENSTIAYTQNEDLKTLATQISAN
;
A
#
# COMPACT_ATOMS: atom_id res chain seq x y z
N LYS A 1 17.92 7.68 2.49
CA LYS A 1 16.45 7.59 2.31
C LYS A 1 16.18 7.49 0.83
N ASN A 2 15.88 6.30 0.35
CA ASN A 2 15.42 6.12 -1.01
C ASN A 2 13.94 6.49 -1.03
N LYS A 3 13.59 7.55 -1.77
CA LYS A 3 12.18 7.90 -2.01
C LYS A 3 11.58 6.84 -2.94
N THR A 4 10.90 5.87 -2.36
CA THR A 4 9.75 5.28 -3.04
C THR A 4 8.73 6.40 -3.10
N GLN A 5 8.08 6.59 -4.25
CA GLN A 5 7.02 7.57 -4.33
C GLN A 5 5.87 7.12 -3.48
N TRP A 6 5.45 8.01 -2.66
CA TRP A 6 4.38 7.84 -1.72
C TRP A 6 3.41 9.01 -1.85
N LEU A 7 2.21 8.85 -1.39
CA LEU A 7 1.21 9.92 -1.37
C LEU A 7 1.63 11.05 -0.43
N ASP A 8 1.10 12.23 -0.68
CA ASP A 8 1.19 13.33 0.28
C ASP A 8 0.37 12.98 1.54
N ASN A 9 0.73 13.52 2.70
CA ASN A 9 0.03 13.26 3.97
C ASN A 9 -1.44 13.68 3.95
N SER A 10 -1.85 14.53 2.99
CA SER A 10 -3.25 14.93 2.78
C SER A 10 -4.03 13.97 1.89
N ASP A 11 -3.33 13.10 1.16
CA ASP A 11 -3.95 12.10 0.30
C ASP A 11 -4.19 10.79 1.09
N GLY A 12 -5.01 9.91 0.54
CA GLY A 12 -5.28 8.63 1.19
C GLY A 12 -5.62 7.52 0.21
N PHE A 13 -5.38 6.29 0.64
CA PHE A 13 -5.80 5.10 -0.06
C PHE A 13 -7.18 4.67 0.40
N LEU A 14 -8.10 4.46 -0.54
CA LEU A 14 -9.36 3.81 -0.25
C LEU A 14 -9.13 2.31 -0.06
N PHE A 15 -9.68 1.72 1.00
CA PHE A 15 -9.57 0.31 1.27
C PHE A 15 -10.86 -0.30 1.83
N PHE A 16 -10.97 -1.61 1.73
CA PHE A 16 -12.09 -2.38 2.23
C PHE A 16 -11.71 -3.14 3.50
N TYR A 17 -12.27 -2.72 4.62
CA TYR A 17 -11.94 -3.24 5.94
C TYR A 17 -12.62 -4.59 6.21
N LYS A 18 -12.06 -5.67 5.60
CA LYS A 18 -12.68 -7.02 5.63
C LYS A 18 -12.53 -7.74 6.97
N ASN A 19 -11.35 -7.66 7.55
CA ASN A 19 -10.96 -8.50 8.69
C ASN A 19 -11.06 -7.78 10.05
N SER A 20 -11.21 -6.46 10.04
CA SER A 20 -11.34 -5.61 11.24
C SER A 20 -10.20 -5.77 12.25
N ASP A 21 -8.97 -6.02 11.77
CA ASP A 21 -7.79 -6.23 12.61
C ASP A 21 -7.05 -4.92 13.00
N GLY A 22 -7.47 -3.78 12.44
CA GLY A 22 -6.91 -2.47 12.75
C GLY A 22 -5.68 -2.08 11.92
N ILE A 23 -5.30 -2.87 10.94
CA ILE A 23 -4.15 -2.63 10.05
C ILE A 23 -4.49 -3.04 8.62
N ILE A 24 -3.76 -2.51 7.65
CA ILE A 24 -3.74 -3.01 6.27
C ILE A 24 -2.50 -3.89 6.14
N ASN A 25 -2.70 -5.19 6.03
CA ASN A 25 -1.62 -6.17 5.98
C ASN A 25 -1.64 -7.05 4.73
N SER A 26 -2.64 -6.87 3.88
CA SER A 26 -2.81 -7.59 2.61
C SER A 26 -3.18 -6.63 1.48
N SER A 27 -2.65 -6.91 0.28
CA SER A 27 -3.06 -6.22 -0.95
C SER A 27 -4.55 -6.45 -1.29
N ASP A 28 -5.17 -7.49 -0.75
CA ASP A 28 -6.60 -7.80 -0.95
C ASP A 28 -7.54 -6.84 -0.20
N GLU A 29 -7.00 -5.99 0.65
CA GLU A 29 -7.73 -4.93 1.35
C GLU A 29 -7.73 -3.62 0.57
N LEU A 30 -6.80 -3.45 -0.37
CA LEU A 30 -6.75 -2.30 -1.28
C LEU A 30 -7.54 -2.61 -2.56
N PHE A 31 -8.09 -1.58 -3.17
CA PHE A 31 -8.79 -1.70 -4.45
C PHE A 31 -7.83 -1.61 -5.63
N GLY A 32 -8.06 -2.47 -6.61
CA GLY A 32 -7.27 -2.54 -7.84
C GLY A 32 -6.12 -3.55 -7.77
N ASN A 33 -5.94 -4.25 -8.88
CA ASN A 33 -4.86 -5.20 -9.06
C ASN A 33 -4.40 -5.21 -10.53
N LEU A 34 -3.49 -6.10 -10.91
CA LEU A 34 -2.97 -6.17 -12.29
C LEU A 34 -4.03 -6.51 -13.34
N SER A 35 -5.15 -7.10 -12.95
CA SER A 35 -6.20 -7.56 -13.88
C SER A 35 -7.49 -6.76 -13.80
N LYS A 36 -7.68 -5.96 -12.75
CA LYS A 36 -8.92 -5.22 -12.52
C LYS A 36 -8.63 -3.85 -11.89
N SER A 37 -9.30 -2.81 -12.39
CA SER A 37 -9.18 -1.48 -11.79
C SER A 37 -9.90 -1.39 -10.44
N GLY A 38 -9.47 -0.47 -9.58
CA GLY A 38 -10.10 -0.24 -8.29
C GLY A 38 -11.56 0.20 -8.41
N PHE A 39 -11.92 0.98 -9.42
CA PHE A 39 -13.31 1.39 -9.67
C PHE A 39 -14.20 0.20 -10.04
N LYS A 40 -13.67 -0.76 -10.81
CA LYS A 40 -14.44 -1.96 -11.17
C LYS A 40 -14.64 -2.88 -9.97
N GLU A 41 -13.67 -2.96 -9.06
CA GLU A 41 -13.84 -3.68 -7.81
C GLU A 41 -14.84 -3.00 -6.87
N LEU A 42 -14.82 -1.67 -6.78
CA LEU A 42 -15.81 -0.90 -6.03
C LEU A 42 -17.23 -1.12 -6.56
N GLU A 43 -17.42 -1.06 -7.89
CA GLU A 43 -18.71 -1.32 -8.52
C GLU A 43 -19.24 -2.71 -8.15
N GLU A 44 -18.42 -3.75 -8.31
CA GLU A 44 -18.85 -5.13 -8.08
C GLU A 44 -19.10 -5.47 -6.61
N LEU A 45 -18.33 -4.89 -5.69
CA LEU A 45 -18.39 -5.26 -4.27
C LEU A 45 -19.31 -4.36 -3.45
N ILE A 46 -19.46 -3.10 -3.83
CA ILE A 46 -20.08 -2.09 -2.97
C ILE A 46 -21.36 -1.52 -3.58
N ASP A 47 -21.37 -1.21 -4.90
CA ASP A 47 -22.54 -0.65 -5.60
C ASP A 47 -23.62 -1.73 -5.85
N LEU A 48 -24.26 -2.16 -4.77
CA LEU A 48 -25.28 -3.24 -4.83
C LEU A 48 -26.64 -2.73 -5.34
N ASN A 49 -26.83 -1.42 -5.40
CA ASN A 49 -28.05 -0.81 -5.94
C ASN A 49 -27.93 -0.41 -7.41
N TYR A 50 -26.71 -0.53 -8.00
CA TYR A 50 -26.40 -0.28 -9.40
C TYR A 50 -26.70 1.15 -9.85
N ASP A 51 -26.53 2.15 -8.97
CA ASP A 51 -26.75 3.55 -9.32
C ASP A 51 -25.46 4.29 -9.78
N ASN A 52 -24.35 3.55 -9.96
CA ASN A 52 -23.02 4.04 -10.35
C ASN A 52 -22.42 5.03 -9.35
N LYS A 53 -22.77 4.88 -8.10
CA LYS A 53 -22.30 5.73 -7.03
C LYS A 53 -22.21 4.93 -5.75
N ILE A 54 -21.16 5.14 -4.97
CA ILE A 54 -21.02 4.61 -3.63
C ILE A 54 -21.46 5.66 -2.63
N ASP A 55 -22.50 5.40 -1.86
CA ASP A 55 -22.94 6.28 -0.77
C ASP A 55 -23.62 5.48 0.36
N ARG A 56 -24.21 6.17 1.33
CA ARG A 56 -24.89 5.55 2.49
C ARG A 56 -26.08 4.65 2.14
N LYS A 57 -26.52 4.61 0.90
CA LYS A 57 -27.56 3.68 0.44
C LYS A 57 -27.00 2.29 0.15
N ASP A 58 -25.69 2.20 -0.05
CA ASP A 58 -25.01 0.94 -0.24
C ASP A 58 -24.72 0.31 1.12
N SER A 59 -25.17 -0.92 1.31
CA SER A 59 -25.08 -1.61 2.61
C SER A 59 -23.66 -1.77 3.12
N MET A 60 -22.68 -1.82 2.20
CA MET A 60 -21.26 -2.00 2.50
C MET A 60 -20.49 -0.69 2.64
N PHE A 61 -21.13 0.47 2.45
CA PHE A 61 -20.48 1.79 2.51
C PHE A 61 -19.66 2.01 3.80
N HIS A 62 -20.17 1.56 4.92
CA HIS A 62 -19.52 1.73 6.22
C HIS A 62 -18.28 0.84 6.43
N GLN A 63 -18.04 -0.14 5.54
CA GLN A 63 -16.84 -0.97 5.55
C GLN A 63 -15.71 -0.37 4.70
N LEU A 64 -16.02 0.69 3.94
CA LEU A 64 -15.01 1.46 3.24
C LEU A 64 -14.35 2.44 4.20
N LYS A 65 -13.03 2.48 4.16
CA LYS A 65 -12.20 3.38 4.94
C LYS A 65 -11.13 4.03 4.09
N VAL A 66 -10.51 5.07 4.62
CA VAL A 66 -9.36 5.75 4.02
C VAL A 66 -8.16 5.57 4.94
N TRP A 67 -7.07 5.11 4.40
CA TRP A 67 -5.77 5.12 5.05
C TRP A 67 -4.99 6.37 4.63
N GLN A 68 -4.68 7.23 5.59
CA GLN A 68 -3.77 8.36 5.42
C GLN A 68 -2.49 8.06 6.19
N ASP A 69 -1.40 7.86 5.47
CA ASP A 69 -0.08 7.62 6.08
C ASP A 69 0.49 8.95 6.60
N LEU A 70 0.08 9.33 7.80
CA LEU A 70 0.36 10.64 8.40
C LEU A 70 1.84 10.83 8.72
N ASN A 71 2.57 9.75 8.94
CA ASN A 71 3.98 9.77 9.30
C ASN A 71 4.91 9.39 8.13
N SER A 72 4.35 9.00 6.98
CA SER A 72 5.05 8.60 5.74
C SER A 72 6.01 7.43 5.96
N ASP A 73 5.62 6.45 6.80
CA ASP A 73 6.42 5.25 7.06
C ASP A 73 5.99 4.04 6.22
N GLY A 74 4.82 4.12 5.55
CA GLY A 74 4.26 3.05 4.72
C GLY A 74 3.67 1.89 5.53
N ILE A 75 3.42 2.10 6.82
CA ILE A 75 2.83 1.10 7.73
C ILE A 75 1.52 1.66 8.26
N SER A 76 0.42 0.99 7.99
CA SER A 76 -0.88 1.42 8.51
C SER A 76 -0.98 1.15 10.02
N THR A 77 -1.46 2.14 10.73
CA THR A 77 -1.77 2.05 12.16
C THR A 77 -3.21 2.48 12.38
N SER A 78 -3.84 2.03 13.46
CA SER A 78 -5.27 2.28 13.71
C SER A 78 -5.66 3.77 13.79
N ASN A 79 -4.71 4.65 14.09
CA ASN A 79 -4.91 6.11 14.12
C ASN A 79 -4.76 6.79 12.75
N GLU A 80 -4.46 6.03 11.70
CA GLU A 80 -4.36 6.46 10.31
C GLU A 80 -5.48 5.90 9.43
N LEU A 81 -6.39 5.09 10.02
CA LEU A 81 -7.53 4.49 9.34
C LEU A 81 -8.82 5.23 9.71
N PHE A 82 -9.42 5.89 8.74
CA PHE A 82 -10.57 6.78 8.94
C PHE A 82 -11.80 6.26 8.21
N ASP A 83 -12.97 6.48 8.78
CA ASP A 83 -14.22 6.33 8.03
C ASP A 83 -14.33 7.41 6.95
N LEU A 84 -14.99 7.10 5.83
CA LEU A 84 -15.16 8.07 4.73
C LEU A 84 -15.74 9.40 5.22
N ILE A 85 -16.68 9.32 6.14
CA ILE A 85 -17.35 10.50 6.70
C ILE A 85 -16.40 11.36 7.53
N ASP A 86 -15.47 10.72 8.26
CA ASP A 86 -14.53 11.44 9.13
C ASP A 86 -13.51 12.24 8.30
N VAL A 87 -13.16 11.76 7.10
CA VAL A 87 -12.36 12.51 6.13
C VAL A 87 -13.21 13.38 5.18
N GLY A 88 -14.48 13.54 5.48
CA GLY A 88 -15.35 14.44 4.76
C GLY A 88 -15.93 13.90 3.44
N ILE A 89 -15.85 12.62 3.15
CA ILE A 89 -16.37 11.99 1.92
C ILE A 89 -17.81 11.56 2.14
N SER A 90 -18.72 12.08 1.31
CA SER A 90 -20.15 11.73 1.34
C SER A 90 -20.56 10.69 0.31
N SER A 91 -19.92 10.68 -0.86
CA SER A 91 -20.16 9.69 -1.92
C SER A 91 -19.00 9.65 -2.91
N ILE A 92 -18.84 8.53 -3.60
CA ILE A 92 -17.85 8.31 -4.66
C ILE A 92 -18.62 8.04 -5.96
N ASN A 93 -18.27 8.75 -7.04
CA ASN A 93 -18.82 8.53 -8.36
C ASN A 93 -18.03 7.41 -9.07
N LEU A 94 -18.71 6.43 -9.64
CA LEU A 94 -18.07 5.31 -10.36
C LEU A 94 -17.96 5.54 -11.86
N ASN A 95 -18.53 6.62 -12.40
CA ASN A 95 -18.33 6.98 -13.80
C ASN A 95 -16.91 7.53 -14.00
N THR A 96 -16.04 6.71 -14.53
CA THR A 96 -14.63 7.03 -14.74
C THR A 96 -14.36 7.66 -16.08
N SER A 97 -13.27 8.40 -16.17
CA SER A 97 -12.64 8.81 -17.43
C SER A 97 -11.22 8.26 -17.47
N GLN A 98 -10.83 7.77 -18.65
CA GLN A 98 -9.45 7.36 -18.90
C GLN A 98 -8.53 8.59 -18.80
N ARG A 99 -7.43 8.47 -18.08
CA ARG A 99 -6.40 9.49 -17.97
C ARG A 99 -5.04 8.85 -18.02
N ASP A 100 -4.33 9.05 -19.12
CA ASP A 100 -2.92 8.65 -19.23
C ASP A 100 -2.03 9.80 -18.72
N VAL A 101 -2.17 10.16 -17.45
CA VAL A 101 -1.26 11.11 -16.82
C VAL A 101 -0.08 10.32 -16.26
N ILE A 102 1.06 10.46 -16.93
CA ILE A 102 2.33 9.93 -16.45
C ILE A 102 3.07 11.12 -15.82
N ASP A 103 2.96 11.27 -14.53
CA ASP A 103 3.96 12.02 -13.79
C ASP A 103 5.17 11.10 -13.57
N THR A 104 6.35 11.66 -13.36
CA THR A 104 7.64 10.94 -13.33
C THR A 104 7.61 9.66 -12.51
N ASN A 105 6.56 9.42 -11.79
CA ASN A 105 6.54 8.45 -10.71
C ASN A 105 5.18 7.81 -10.41
N ILE A 106 4.07 8.38 -10.85
CA ILE A 106 2.71 7.88 -10.67
C ILE A 106 2.05 7.82 -12.03
N THR A 107 1.45 6.70 -12.37
CA THR A 107 0.59 6.60 -13.54
C THR A 107 -0.86 6.58 -13.08
N ILE A 108 -1.66 7.52 -13.58
CA ILE A 108 -3.11 7.54 -13.36
C ILE A 108 -3.76 6.95 -14.60
N ASP A 109 -4.39 5.79 -14.48
CA ASP A 109 -5.08 5.14 -15.57
C ASP A 109 -6.51 5.65 -15.72
N GLU A 110 -7.23 5.74 -14.61
CA GLU A 110 -8.62 6.12 -14.53
C GLU A 110 -8.83 7.12 -13.40
N ALA A 111 -9.72 8.06 -13.63
CA ALA A 111 -10.11 9.01 -12.61
C ALA A 111 -11.62 9.28 -12.61
N SER A 112 -12.13 9.62 -11.45
CA SER A 112 -13.49 10.06 -11.21
C SER A 112 -13.49 11.15 -10.14
N THR A 113 -14.65 11.40 -9.54
CA THR A 113 -14.78 12.38 -8.46
C THR A 113 -15.45 11.73 -7.25
N TYR A 114 -15.09 12.21 -6.08
CA TYR A 114 -15.90 12.00 -4.88
C TYR A 114 -16.53 13.32 -4.44
N LYS A 115 -17.67 13.24 -3.78
CA LYS A 115 -18.36 14.40 -3.25
C LYS A 115 -18.04 14.55 -1.77
N THR A 116 -17.67 15.76 -1.38
CA THR A 116 -17.44 16.07 0.02
C THR A 116 -18.76 16.29 0.78
N LEU A 117 -18.70 16.32 2.11
CA LEU A 117 -19.84 16.70 2.95
C LEU A 117 -20.31 18.14 2.69
N ASN A 118 -19.42 19.03 2.23
CA ASN A 118 -19.73 20.40 1.87
C ASN A 118 -20.34 20.52 0.45
N GLY A 119 -20.42 19.41 -0.28
CA GLY A 119 -21.01 19.35 -1.61
C GLY A 119 -20.05 19.65 -2.76
N THR A 120 -18.74 19.89 -2.52
CA THR A 120 -17.73 20.02 -3.56
C THR A 120 -17.36 18.67 -4.13
N ASN A 121 -16.87 18.66 -5.38
CA ASN A 121 -16.34 17.45 -6.02
C ASN A 121 -14.81 17.54 -6.02
N GLU A 122 -14.19 16.48 -5.55
CA GLU A 122 -12.73 16.31 -5.50
C GLU A 122 -12.31 15.10 -6.33
N LEU A 123 -11.03 14.99 -6.65
CA LEU A 123 -10.49 13.93 -7.51
C LEU A 123 -10.30 12.64 -6.72
N ILE A 124 -10.73 11.52 -7.31
CA ILE A 124 -10.34 10.17 -6.94
C ILE A 124 -9.78 9.46 -8.18
N ALA A 125 -8.70 8.70 -8.04
CA ALA A 125 -8.03 8.09 -9.17
C ALA A 125 -7.54 6.67 -8.87
N ASN A 126 -7.52 5.84 -9.91
CA ASN A 126 -6.80 4.58 -9.89
C ASN A 126 -5.35 4.85 -10.26
N VAL A 127 -4.43 4.60 -9.33
CA VAL A 127 -3.02 4.94 -9.48
C VAL A 127 -2.14 3.69 -9.50
N LYS A 128 -1.15 3.69 -10.39
CA LYS A 128 -0.05 2.73 -10.37
C LYS A 128 1.18 3.42 -9.79
N LEU A 129 1.64 2.93 -8.66
CA LEU A 129 2.87 3.37 -8.05
C LEU A 129 4.04 2.67 -8.76
N ASN A 130 4.93 3.44 -9.35
CA ASN A 130 6.14 2.90 -9.95
C ASN A 130 7.11 2.50 -8.84
N TYR A 131 7.52 1.26 -8.88
CA TYR A 131 8.45 0.68 -7.93
C TYR A 131 9.76 0.35 -8.64
N ASP A 132 10.88 0.80 -8.07
CA ASP A 132 12.21 0.42 -8.56
C ASP A 132 12.65 -0.86 -7.83
N PRO A 133 12.68 -2.03 -8.51
CA PRO A 133 13.07 -3.28 -7.88
C PRO A 133 14.52 -3.27 -7.37
N ASN A 134 15.33 -2.32 -7.84
CA ASN A 134 16.72 -2.16 -7.40
C ASN A 134 16.87 -1.30 -6.14
N LYS A 135 15.78 -0.66 -5.68
CA LYS A 135 15.76 0.23 -4.51
C LYS A 135 14.85 -0.27 -3.39
N SER A 136 14.62 -1.58 -3.27
CA SER A 136 13.87 -2.11 -2.14
C SER A 136 14.57 -1.76 -0.83
N LEU A 137 13.90 -0.97 0.01
CA LEU A 137 14.29 -0.80 1.40
C LEU A 137 13.93 -2.10 2.13
N SER A 138 14.88 -2.65 2.87
CA SER A 138 14.56 -3.62 3.90
C SER A 138 13.66 -2.91 4.93
N SER A 139 12.42 -3.34 5.05
CA SER A 139 11.42 -2.76 5.97
C SER A 139 11.71 -2.99 7.46
N ASN A 140 12.90 -3.45 7.80
CA ASN A 140 13.29 -3.71 9.18
C ASN A 140 14.18 -2.60 9.73
N SER A 141 13.59 -1.43 9.98
CA SER A 141 14.20 -0.34 10.76
C SER A 141 14.64 -0.77 12.17
N ASN A 142 14.17 -1.91 12.67
CA ASN A 142 14.60 -2.49 13.94
C ASN A 142 15.99 -3.14 13.92
N PHE A 143 16.65 -3.25 12.75
CA PHE A 143 17.99 -3.84 12.64
C PHE A 143 19.12 -2.81 12.55
N GLU A 144 18.84 -1.52 12.41
CA GLU A 144 19.89 -0.49 12.36
C GLU A 144 20.71 -0.37 13.64
N ASN A 145 20.25 -0.95 14.76
CA ASN A 145 20.94 -0.90 16.07
C ASN A 145 21.43 -2.27 16.60
N LYS A 146 21.35 -3.33 15.82
CA LYS A 146 22.01 -4.58 16.21
C LYS A 146 23.45 -4.59 15.71
N ASN A 147 24.40 -4.89 16.60
CA ASN A 147 25.78 -5.22 16.23
C ASN A 147 25.75 -6.39 15.24
N ILE A 148 25.72 -6.08 13.95
CA ILE A 148 25.86 -7.09 12.90
C ILE A 148 27.29 -7.60 13.01
N ASP A 149 27.41 -8.90 13.30
CA ASP A 149 28.69 -9.58 13.35
C ASP A 149 29.52 -9.26 12.11
N GLN A 150 30.79 -8.90 12.28
CA GLN A 150 31.69 -8.56 11.18
C GLN A 150 31.74 -9.65 10.09
N ILE A 151 31.57 -10.92 10.48
CA ILE A 151 31.52 -12.05 9.57
C ILE A 151 30.32 -11.90 8.61
N ILE A 152 29.14 -11.54 9.11
CA ILE A 152 27.94 -11.36 8.28
C ILE A 152 28.13 -10.29 7.21
N GLN A 153 28.92 -9.26 7.46
CA GLN A 153 29.20 -8.19 6.51
C GLN A 153 30.02 -8.67 5.28
N THR A 154 30.78 -9.76 5.43
CA THR A 154 31.60 -10.35 4.36
C THR A 154 30.86 -11.40 3.54
N LEU A 155 29.70 -11.88 4.00
CA LEU A 155 28.93 -12.92 3.33
C LEU A 155 28.20 -12.38 2.09
N PRO A 156 27.86 -13.26 1.13
CA PRO A 156 27.09 -12.88 -0.04
C PRO A 156 25.78 -12.19 0.31
N LYS A 157 25.51 -11.04 -0.30
CA LYS A 157 24.32 -10.22 -0.05
C LYS A 157 23.28 -10.47 -1.13
N LEU A 158 22.26 -11.23 -0.80
CA LEU A 158 21.11 -11.47 -1.65
C LEU A 158 19.92 -10.65 -1.16
N ARG A 159 19.19 -10.03 -2.07
CA ARG A 159 17.96 -9.29 -1.74
C ARG A 159 16.79 -10.26 -1.60
N GLY A 160 16.01 -10.07 -0.55
CA GLY A 160 14.72 -10.72 -0.40
C GLY A 160 13.66 -10.08 -1.27
N TYR A 161 12.59 -10.82 -1.58
CA TYR A 161 11.43 -10.35 -2.34
C TYR A 161 10.14 -10.77 -1.64
N GLY A 162 9.20 -9.86 -1.52
CA GLY A 162 7.94 -10.14 -0.87
C GLY A 162 8.15 -10.54 0.61
N THR A 163 7.72 -11.73 0.96
CA THR A 163 7.89 -12.30 2.31
C THR A 163 9.27 -12.92 2.57
N VAL A 164 10.15 -12.94 1.54
CA VAL A 164 11.51 -13.48 1.68
C VAL A 164 12.45 -12.38 2.17
N GLU A 165 13.06 -12.60 3.31
CA GLU A 165 13.99 -11.65 3.92
C GLU A 165 15.31 -11.52 3.16
N ASN A 166 15.99 -10.38 3.29
CA ASN A 166 17.35 -10.22 2.81
C ASN A 166 18.30 -11.22 3.50
N SER A 167 19.28 -11.74 2.77
CA SER A 167 20.22 -12.73 3.31
C SER A 167 20.95 -12.25 4.57
N THR A 168 21.28 -10.95 4.66
CA THR A 168 21.92 -10.37 5.87
C THR A 168 21.04 -10.55 7.10
N ILE A 169 19.72 -10.39 6.99
CA ILE A 169 18.76 -10.61 8.09
C ILE A 169 18.66 -12.10 8.39
N ALA A 170 18.52 -12.94 7.37
CA ALA A 170 18.45 -14.38 7.52
C ALA A 170 19.68 -14.94 8.24
N TYR A 171 20.90 -14.43 7.95
CA TYR A 171 22.13 -14.82 8.64
C TYR A 171 22.16 -14.39 10.12
N THR A 172 21.55 -13.26 10.48
CA THR A 172 21.47 -12.84 11.89
C THR A 172 20.50 -13.66 12.71
N GLN A 173 19.54 -14.31 12.06
CA GLN A 173 18.48 -15.08 12.71
C GLN A 173 18.75 -16.58 12.71
N ASN A 174 19.64 -17.07 11.84
CA ASN A 174 19.89 -18.50 11.65
C ASN A 174 21.39 -18.81 11.55
N GLU A 175 21.94 -19.37 12.63
CA GLU A 175 23.38 -19.71 12.71
C GLU A 175 23.79 -20.83 11.74
N ASP A 176 22.89 -21.77 11.40
CA ASP A 176 23.19 -22.83 10.43
C ASP A 176 23.35 -22.25 9.04
N LEU A 177 22.46 -21.31 8.66
CA LEU A 177 22.53 -20.62 7.38
C LEU A 177 23.78 -19.75 7.28
N LYS A 178 24.16 -19.07 8.34
CA LYS A 178 25.39 -18.29 8.46
C LYS A 178 26.63 -19.17 8.30
N THR A 179 26.66 -20.32 8.96
CA THR A 179 27.75 -21.29 8.87
C THR A 179 27.93 -21.83 7.46
N LEU A 180 26.81 -22.23 6.81
CA LEU A 180 26.82 -22.71 5.43
C LEU A 180 27.33 -21.63 4.45
N ALA A 181 26.86 -20.40 4.58
CA ALA A 181 27.29 -19.28 3.74
C ALA A 181 28.79 -18.98 3.92
N THR A 182 29.31 -19.07 5.15
CA THR A 182 30.73 -18.90 5.45
C THR A 182 31.58 -19.97 4.77
N GLN A 183 31.12 -21.23 4.78
CA GLN A 183 31.82 -22.34 4.13
C GLN A 183 31.87 -22.18 2.60
N ILE A 184 30.77 -21.71 1.99
CA ILE A 184 30.70 -21.45 0.55
C ILE A 184 31.63 -20.30 0.15
N SER A 185 31.73 -19.26 0.96
CA SER A 185 32.56 -18.08 0.68
C SER A 185 34.06 -18.31 0.86
N ALA A 186 34.45 -19.41 1.50
CA ALA A 186 35.86 -19.77 1.77
C ALA A 186 36.48 -20.67 0.67
N ASN A 187 35.67 -21.12 -0.29
CA ASN A 187 36.09 -21.91 -1.46
C ASN A 187 36.10 -21.02 -2.71
#